data_c465d9944ce8e0a807a9a27dc3769a71
#
_entry.id   c465d9944ce8e0a807a9a27dc3769a71
#
_cell.length_a   1.000
_cell.length_b   1.000
_cell.length_c   1.000
_cell.angle_alpha   90.00
_cell.angle_beta   90.00
_cell.angle_gamma   90.00
#
_symmetry.space_group_name_H-M   'P 1'
#
loop_
_entity.id
_entity.type
_entity.pdbx_description
1 polymer ?
#
loop_
_entity_poly.entity_id
_entity_poly.type
_entity_poly.pdbx_seq_one_letter_code
_entity_poly.pdbx_strand_id
1 'polypeptide(L)'
;MDQNLIDQIRRANDIVDVIQGYLPLKRVGSNFRGLCPFHNDSRPSLYVSQSKQIFKCFACGKAGNVIGFVADFEKLTFIEAVKKLAQRAGIQVPEYEKTKVVNTKREQLLSVYKSAAEFFTSSLFAFGQNVLDYLKKRSFSPETAKELQLGYALNSEKALLNHLLKEGYSVSLLKDSGLFGNYGGGLTDLFKDRLMFPIHNSLGEVIAFGGRILEPKEGVGKYINSPGTELYTKGKELYGLYKTKYNISKAGTAIICEGYFDFLRLYENGFTNSVASLGTALTEDQINLLARFCNRVIMLYDGDSAGIKAAVRAGLLCLSRGMEVLIANLPAEEDPDSLILKQGKMAMQEVVDKSIPLINFLATDPRPEQPTAERIELILDALRILKDRIKQELLLQEVSDAFGITVGALNSKLRRSSVSVSAESSEQTVPQYESFEERNVLALALKDYESYKLLANDLDSSYFNNKRYRQVYNFLITQNLKSEPWEPAALLDNIENNEIKESLAELLFEDLQQMCFEDCLTGLRIRKVQRDLEEMDRAISKDPKNMELLKEKEKLALKYRQMTRKVVNKVLY
;
A
#
# COMPACT_ATOMS: atom_id res chain seq x y z
N MET A 1 1.07 3.00 21.70
CA MET A 1 0.45 1.85 22.43
C MET A 1 1.59 1.14 23.15
N ASP A 2 1.35 0.69 24.39
CA ASP A 2 2.38 0.00 25.17
C ASP A 2 2.75 -1.34 24.50
N GLN A 3 4.05 -1.65 24.35
CA GLN A 3 4.53 -2.87 23.72
C GLN A 3 4.06 -4.11 24.49
N ASN A 4 4.01 -4.06 25.82
CA ASN A 4 3.53 -5.15 26.66
C ASN A 4 2.07 -5.51 26.35
N LEU A 5 1.22 -4.50 26.09
CA LEU A 5 -0.18 -4.72 25.73
C LEU A 5 -0.30 -5.35 24.33
N ILE A 6 0.51 -4.93 23.36
CA ILE A 6 0.54 -5.52 22.01
C ILE A 6 0.94 -6.99 22.11
N ASP A 7 1.94 -7.31 22.90
CA ASP A 7 2.42 -8.67 23.12
C ASP A 7 1.35 -9.53 23.81
N GLN A 8 0.64 -9.00 24.80
CA GLN A 8 -0.49 -9.66 25.45
C GLN A 8 -1.61 -9.96 24.45
N ILE A 9 -1.98 -9.01 23.61
CA ILE A 9 -3.01 -9.18 22.59
C ILE A 9 -2.58 -10.23 21.55
N ARG A 10 -1.31 -10.20 21.12
CA ARG A 10 -0.76 -11.19 20.18
C ARG A 10 -0.83 -12.61 20.77
N ARG A 11 -0.42 -12.81 22.01
CA ARG A 11 -0.46 -14.11 22.69
C ARG A 11 -1.87 -14.63 22.94
N ALA A 12 -2.83 -13.75 23.18
CA ALA A 12 -4.22 -14.10 23.39
C ALA A 12 -4.97 -14.51 22.11
N ASN A 13 -4.37 -14.30 20.93
CA ASN A 13 -4.96 -14.61 19.64
C ASN A 13 -4.09 -15.63 18.89
N ASP A 14 -4.39 -16.93 19.06
CA ASP A 14 -3.71 -17.97 18.27
C ASP A 14 -3.90 -17.71 16.77
N ILE A 15 -2.81 -17.72 16.02
CA ILE A 15 -2.81 -17.36 14.61
C ILE A 15 -3.65 -18.32 13.76
N VAL A 16 -3.68 -19.61 14.11
CA VAL A 16 -4.45 -20.62 13.38
C VAL A 16 -5.94 -20.37 13.58
N ASP A 17 -6.36 -20.12 14.83
CA ASP A 17 -7.76 -19.85 15.16
C ASP A 17 -8.26 -18.55 14.52
N VAL A 18 -7.40 -17.54 14.47
CA VAL A 18 -7.74 -16.28 13.80
C VAL A 18 -7.90 -16.48 12.32
N ILE A 19 -6.91 -17.10 11.65
CA ILE A 19 -6.93 -17.30 10.20
C ILE A 19 -8.06 -18.25 9.77
N GLN A 20 -8.37 -19.28 10.56
CA GLN A 20 -9.51 -20.17 10.28
C GLN A 20 -10.86 -19.45 10.31
N GLY A 21 -10.96 -18.33 11.01
CA GLY A 21 -12.15 -17.47 10.95
C GLY A 21 -12.32 -16.73 9.60
N TYR A 22 -11.28 -16.68 8.78
CA TYR A 22 -11.29 -16.00 7.47
C TYR A 22 -11.25 -16.98 6.29
N LEU A 23 -10.51 -18.07 6.42
CA LEU A 23 -10.32 -19.04 5.33
C LEU A 23 -10.06 -20.45 5.88
N PRO A 24 -10.45 -21.49 5.15
CA PRO A 24 -10.24 -22.86 5.59
C PRO A 24 -8.75 -23.24 5.57
N LEU A 25 -8.26 -23.77 6.69
CA LEU A 25 -6.92 -24.33 6.83
C LEU A 25 -6.96 -25.85 7.03
N LYS A 26 -6.07 -26.58 6.38
CA LYS A 26 -5.86 -28.02 6.56
C LYS A 26 -4.53 -28.27 7.25
N ARG A 27 -4.49 -29.15 8.23
CA ARG A 27 -3.25 -29.53 8.92
C ARG A 27 -2.33 -30.33 7.99
N VAL A 28 -1.06 -29.95 7.94
CA VAL A 28 -0.01 -30.62 7.16
C VAL A 28 1.26 -30.71 8.02
N GLY A 29 1.49 -31.86 8.63
CA GLY A 29 2.57 -32.05 9.62
C GLY A 29 2.35 -31.19 10.88
N SER A 30 3.37 -30.42 11.25
CA SER A 30 3.34 -29.46 12.37
C SER A 30 2.68 -28.11 12.02
N ASN A 31 2.40 -27.88 10.74
CA ASN A 31 1.85 -26.61 10.23
C ASN A 31 0.44 -26.79 9.68
N PHE A 32 -0.19 -25.65 9.34
CA PHE A 32 -1.47 -25.60 8.63
C PHE A 32 -1.26 -24.99 7.25
N ARG A 33 -2.12 -25.35 6.29
CA ARG A 33 -2.01 -24.92 4.90
C ARG A 33 -3.36 -24.54 4.33
N GLY A 34 -3.43 -23.46 3.54
CA GLY A 34 -4.63 -22.97 2.88
C GLY A 34 -4.33 -22.24 1.59
N LEU A 35 -5.40 -21.81 0.88
CA LEU A 35 -5.26 -20.88 -0.24
C LEU A 35 -4.86 -19.51 0.30
N CYS A 36 -3.92 -18.86 -0.36
CA CYS A 36 -3.47 -17.52 0.04
C CYS A 36 -4.52 -16.47 -0.34
N PRO A 37 -4.96 -15.61 0.60
CA PRO A 37 -5.93 -14.57 0.29
C PRO A 37 -5.30 -13.30 -0.30
N PHE A 38 -3.97 -13.26 -0.42
CA PHE A 38 -3.23 -12.06 -0.82
C PHE A 38 -2.85 -12.04 -2.31
N HIS A 39 -3.10 -13.15 -3.03
CA HIS A 39 -2.93 -13.25 -4.48
C HIS A 39 -3.94 -14.27 -5.05
N ASN A 40 -4.10 -14.32 -6.36
CA ASN A 40 -4.96 -15.32 -7.00
C ASN A 40 -4.29 -16.71 -6.90
N ASP A 41 -4.68 -17.48 -5.89
CA ASP A 41 -4.08 -18.76 -5.54
C ASP A 41 -4.99 -19.92 -5.96
N SER A 42 -4.53 -20.73 -6.90
CA SER A 42 -5.22 -21.95 -7.35
C SER A 42 -4.74 -23.22 -6.63
N ARG A 43 -3.60 -23.16 -5.92
CA ARG A 43 -3.03 -24.26 -5.16
C ARG A 43 -2.62 -23.77 -3.79
N PRO A 44 -3.04 -24.46 -2.70
CA PRO A 44 -2.73 -23.99 -1.35
C PRO A 44 -1.23 -23.69 -1.17
N SER A 45 -0.89 -22.41 -1.01
CA SER A 45 0.48 -21.91 -0.87
C SER A 45 0.73 -21.14 0.43
N LEU A 46 -0.35 -20.85 1.19
CA LEU A 46 -0.26 -20.22 2.51
C LEU A 46 0.03 -21.29 3.57
N TYR A 47 1.13 -21.15 4.28
CA TYR A 47 1.48 -21.96 5.44
C TYR A 47 1.34 -21.13 6.71
N VAL A 48 0.82 -21.75 7.77
CA VAL A 48 0.65 -21.13 9.08
C VAL A 48 1.29 -22.05 10.12
N SER A 49 2.25 -21.52 10.87
CA SER A 49 2.92 -22.22 11.95
C SER A 49 2.31 -21.82 13.30
N GLN A 50 1.60 -22.75 13.95
CA GLN A 50 1.03 -22.51 15.26
C GLN A 50 2.11 -22.36 16.33
N SER A 51 3.15 -23.19 16.29
CA SER A 51 4.23 -23.13 17.28
C SER A 51 5.05 -21.84 17.21
N LYS A 52 5.18 -21.26 16.02
CA LYS A 52 5.96 -20.02 15.78
C LYS A 52 5.07 -18.78 15.69
N GLN A 53 3.73 -18.93 15.68
CA GLN A 53 2.74 -17.86 15.58
C GLN A 53 2.96 -16.94 14.36
N ILE A 54 3.31 -17.53 13.21
CA ILE A 54 3.54 -16.83 11.94
C ILE A 54 2.86 -17.51 10.77
N PHE A 55 2.57 -16.73 9.72
CA PHE A 55 2.16 -17.26 8.43
C PHE A 55 3.18 -16.85 7.35
N LYS A 56 3.27 -17.64 6.29
CA LYS A 56 4.01 -17.32 5.05
C LYS A 56 3.33 -17.94 3.85
N CYS A 57 3.19 -17.17 2.78
CA CYS A 57 2.84 -17.67 1.46
C CYS A 57 4.13 -17.92 0.65
N PHE A 58 4.36 -19.15 0.22
CA PHE A 58 5.54 -19.50 -0.58
C PHE A 58 5.40 -19.16 -2.07
N ALA A 59 4.22 -18.70 -2.51
CA ALA A 59 4.01 -18.25 -3.89
C ALA A 59 4.21 -16.74 -4.06
N CYS A 60 3.61 -15.90 -3.19
CA CYS A 60 3.71 -14.45 -3.31
C CYS A 60 4.65 -13.78 -2.28
N GLY A 61 5.33 -14.55 -1.42
CA GLY A 61 6.25 -14.04 -0.40
C GLY A 61 5.57 -13.45 0.85
N LYS A 62 4.28 -13.11 0.81
CA LYS A 62 3.58 -12.47 1.92
C LYS A 62 3.72 -13.25 3.22
N ALA A 63 4.14 -12.58 4.29
CA ALA A 63 4.42 -13.19 5.59
C ALA A 63 4.14 -12.23 6.74
N GLY A 64 3.92 -12.77 7.94
CA GLY A 64 3.67 -11.97 9.15
C GLY A 64 3.22 -12.82 10.33
N ASN A 65 2.84 -12.14 11.42
CA ASN A 65 2.16 -12.73 12.57
C ASN A 65 0.64 -12.48 12.50
N VAL A 66 -0.09 -12.78 13.56
CA VAL A 66 -1.55 -12.63 13.62
C VAL A 66 -2.02 -11.20 13.40
N ILE A 67 -1.30 -10.19 13.93
CA ILE A 67 -1.64 -8.78 13.75
C ILE A 67 -1.42 -8.38 12.29
N GLY A 68 -0.28 -8.75 11.72
CA GLY A 68 0.03 -8.51 10.31
C GLY A 68 -0.97 -9.18 9.37
N PHE A 69 -1.42 -10.41 9.67
CA PHE A 69 -2.45 -11.08 8.87
C PHE A 69 -3.77 -10.30 8.85
N VAL A 70 -4.27 -9.90 10.03
CA VAL A 70 -5.54 -9.17 10.14
C VAL A 70 -5.42 -7.79 9.48
N ALA A 71 -4.30 -7.08 9.69
CA ALA A 71 -4.03 -5.80 9.05
C ALA A 71 -4.05 -5.91 7.53
N ASP A 72 -3.34 -6.90 6.97
CA ASP A 72 -3.23 -7.11 5.53
C ASP A 72 -4.54 -7.62 4.90
N PHE A 73 -5.23 -8.55 5.56
CA PHE A 73 -6.47 -9.14 5.05
C PHE A 73 -7.62 -8.13 5.04
N GLU A 74 -7.81 -7.40 6.14
CA GLU A 74 -8.90 -6.43 6.26
C GLU A 74 -8.51 -5.01 5.82
N LYS A 75 -7.25 -4.83 5.37
CA LYS A 75 -6.71 -3.53 4.95
C LYS A 75 -6.76 -2.48 6.08
N LEU A 76 -6.49 -2.93 7.29
CA LEU A 76 -6.43 -2.11 8.48
C LEU A 76 -5.01 -1.57 8.71
N THR A 77 -4.93 -0.48 9.46
CA THR A 77 -3.64 -0.07 10.05
C THR A 77 -3.24 -1.06 11.15
N PHE A 78 -1.96 -1.06 11.53
CA PHE A 78 -1.46 -1.89 12.63
C PHE A 78 -2.26 -1.68 13.94
N ILE A 79 -2.54 -0.41 14.29
CA ILE A 79 -3.27 -0.07 15.52
C ILE A 79 -4.72 -0.58 15.48
N GLU A 80 -5.36 -0.53 14.33
CA GLU A 80 -6.74 -1.02 14.18
C GLU A 80 -6.80 -2.54 14.25
N ALA A 81 -5.84 -3.24 13.65
CA ALA A 81 -5.74 -4.68 13.76
C ALA A 81 -5.52 -5.11 15.22
N VAL A 82 -4.67 -4.39 15.96
CA VAL A 82 -4.45 -4.61 17.39
C VAL A 82 -5.74 -4.39 18.18
N LYS A 83 -6.48 -3.29 17.97
CA LYS A 83 -7.78 -3.03 18.63
C LYS A 83 -8.81 -4.12 18.34
N LYS A 84 -8.88 -4.60 17.10
CA LYS A 84 -9.80 -5.66 16.69
C LYS A 84 -9.48 -6.98 17.36
N LEU A 85 -8.20 -7.36 17.42
CA LEU A 85 -7.75 -8.56 18.11
C LEU A 85 -7.92 -8.49 19.63
N ALA A 86 -7.75 -7.30 20.21
CA ALA A 86 -8.05 -7.05 21.62
C ALA A 86 -9.52 -7.27 21.94
N GLN A 87 -10.42 -6.73 21.10
CA GLN A 87 -11.86 -6.95 21.25
C GLN A 87 -12.22 -8.43 21.13
N ARG A 88 -11.61 -9.16 20.18
CA ARG A 88 -11.80 -10.61 20.04
C ARG A 88 -11.38 -11.37 21.29
N ALA A 89 -10.27 -10.99 21.91
CA ALA A 89 -9.71 -11.64 23.09
C ALA A 89 -10.35 -11.18 24.42
N GLY A 90 -11.32 -10.25 24.39
CA GLY A 90 -11.90 -9.66 25.60
C GLY A 90 -10.89 -8.83 26.41
N ILE A 91 -9.76 -8.47 25.80
CA ILE A 91 -8.76 -7.61 26.41
C ILE A 91 -9.24 -6.18 26.25
N GLN A 92 -9.50 -5.52 27.36
CA GLN A 92 -9.70 -4.09 27.34
C GLN A 92 -8.36 -3.47 26.92
N VAL A 93 -8.29 -3.05 25.66
CA VAL A 93 -7.32 -2.00 25.34
C VAL A 93 -7.73 -0.87 26.23
N PRO A 94 -6.90 -0.39 27.16
CA PRO A 94 -7.22 0.84 27.82
C PRO A 94 -7.55 1.80 26.67
N GLU A 95 -8.84 2.14 26.47
CA GLU A 95 -9.09 3.50 26.04
C GLU A 95 -8.17 4.23 27.00
N TYR A 96 -7.08 4.77 26.45
CA TYR A 96 -6.23 5.64 27.22
C TYR A 96 -7.21 6.42 28.04
N GLU A 97 -7.31 5.99 29.32
CA GLU A 97 -8.27 6.62 30.21
C GLU A 97 -8.13 8.09 29.89
N LYS A 98 -9.25 8.74 29.69
CA LYS A 98 -9.36 10.17 29.75
C LYS A 98 -8.78 10.67 31.07
N THR A 99 -7.53 10.34 31.34
CA THR A 99 -6.64 11.14 32.16
C THR A 99 -6.58 12.44 31.43
N LYS A 100 -7.37 13.41 31.90
CA LYS A 100 -7.56 14.78 31.39
C LYS A 100 -6.98 14.90 29.99
N VAL A 101 -7.78 14.39 29.05
CA VAL A 101 -7.47 14.15 27.66
C VAL A 101 -6.78 15.38 27.14
N VAL A 102 -5.52 15.25 26.82
CA VAL A 102 -5.00 15.93 25.64
C VAL A 102 -5.64 15.18 24.47
N ASN A 103 -6.94 15.46 24.19
CA ASN A 103 -7.51 15.12 22.89
C ASN A 103 -6.55 15.75 21.91
N THR A 104 -5.80 14.92 21.17
CA THR A 104 -4.91 15.47 20.17
C THR A 104 -5.77 16.36 19.29
N LYS A 105 -5.24 17.46 18.80
CA LYS A 105 -5.96 18.37 17.91
C LYS A 105 -6.63 17.59 16.78
N ARG A 106 -5.97 16.52 16.32
CA ARG A 106 -6.50 15.60 15.32
C ARG A 106 -7.81 14.94 15.76
N GLU A 107 -7.89 14.38 16.97
CA GLU A 107 -9.11 13.72 17.47
C GLU A 107 -10.26 14.73 17.69
N GLN A 108 -9.93 15.93 18.15
CA GLN A 108 -10.90 17.01 18.28
C GLN A 108 -11.46 17.42 16.91
N LEU A 109 -10.61 17.56 15.89
CA LEU A 109 -11.05 17.86 14.53
C LEU A 109 -11.92 16.73 13.95
N LEU A 110 -11.57 15.46 14.14
CA LEU A 110 -12.40 14.33 13.72
C LEU A 110 -13.79 14.36 14.36
N SER A 111 -13.86 14.74 15.66
CA SER A 111 -15.15 14.92 16.35
C SER A 111 -15.97 16.05 15.73
N VAL A 112 -15.35 17.19 15.40
CA VAL A 112 -16.00 18.31 14.69
C VAL A 112 -16.55 17.85 13.34
N TYR A 113 -15.76 17.13 12.55
CA TYR A 113 -16.19 16.65 11.23
C TYR A 113 -17.33 15.63 11.32
N LYS A 114 -17.31 14.75 12.32
CA LYS A 114 -18.40 13.82 12.59
C LYS A 114 -19.69 14.55 12.92
N SER A 115 -19.66 15.51 13.85
CA SER A 115 -20.82 16.32 14.19
C SER A 115 -21.33 17.15 13.01
N ALA A 116 -20.43 17.73 12.20
CA ALA A 116 -20.80 18.45 10.98
C ALA A 116 -21.50 17.53 9.95
N ALA A 117 -21.04 16.29 9.78
CA ALA A 117 -21.68 15.32 8.89
C ALA A 117 -23.08 14.94 9.35
N GLU A 118 -23.25 14.69 10.65
CA GLU A 118 -24.56 14.42 11.28
C GLU A 118 -25.50 15.62 11.13
N PHE A 119 -25.00 16.85 11.33
CA PHE A 119 -25.76 18.08 11.12
C PHE A 119 -26.23 18.22 9.66
N PHE A 120 -25.33 18.08 8.67
CA PHE A 120 -25.69 18.22 7.27
C PHE A 120 -26.66 17.12 6.83
N THR A 121 -26.47 15.87 7.26
CA THR A 121 -27.38 14.77 6.94
C THR A 121 -28.76 15.00 7.55
N SER A 122 -28.84 15.39 8.81
CA SER A 122 -30.11 15.74 9.47
C SER A 122 -30.80 16.92 8.79
N SER A 123 -30.05 17.95 8.40
CA SER A 123 -30.57 19.11 7.68
C SER A 123 -31.13 18.73 6.29
N LEU A 124 -30.54 17.75 5.60
CA LEU A 124 -31.07 17.27 4.32
C LEU A 124 -32.50 16.73 4.48
N PHE A 125 -32.72 15.88 5.47
CA PHE A 125 -34.04 15.24 5.64
C PHE A 125 -35.08 16.13 6.36
N ALA A 126 -34.61 17.10 7.16
CA ALA A 126 -35.52 18.00 7.88
C ALA A 126 -35.92 19.27 7.07
N PHE A 127 -34.96 19.81 6.31
CA PHE A 127 -35.12 21.13 5.68
C PHE A 127 -34.73 21.15 4.18
N GLY A 128 -34.17 20.07 3.66
CA GLY A 128 -33.60 20.00 2.32
C GLY A 128 -34.56 19.46 1.25
N GLN A 129 -35.85 19.77 1.30
CA GLN A 129 -36.81 19.23 0.34
C GLN A 129 -36.42 19.56 -1.13
N ASN A 130 -35.95 20.77 -1.39
CA ASN A 130 -35.42 21.16 -2.70
C ASN A 130 -34.23 20.30 -3.17
N VAL A 131 -33.37 19.88 -2.24
CA VAL A 131 -32.23 19.01 -2.52
C VAL A 131 -32.70 17.58 -2.77
N LEU A 132 -33.65 17.07 -1.99
CA LEU A 132 -34.26 15.76 -2.20
C LEU A 132 -35.00 15.70 -3.54
N ASP A 133 -35.74 16.75 -3.90
CA ASP A 133 -36.39 16.85 -5.21
C ASP A 133 -35.38 16.90 -6.36
N TYR A 134 -34.26 17.60 -6.16
CA TYR A 134 -33.18 17.62 -7.11
C TYR A 134 -32.54 16.23 -7.30
N LEU A 135 -32.26 15.49 -6.21
CA LEU A 135 -31.78 14.12 -6.26
C LEU A 135 -32.76 13.18 -6.94
N LYS A 136 -34.09 13.33 -6.63
CA LYS A 136 -35.17 12.57 -7.26
C LYS A 136 -35.28 12.85 -8.76
N LYS A 137 -35.17 14.10 -9.20
CA LYS A 137 -35.14 14.47 -10.63
C LYS A 137 -33.95 13.82 -11.36
N ARG A 138 -32.86 13.58 -10.65
CA ARG A 138 -31.71 12.83 -11.14
C ARG A 138 -31.82 11.32 -10.88
N SER A 139 -32.97 10.81 -10.52
CA SER A 139 -33.26 9.40 -10.27
C SER A 139 -32.34 8.76 -9.20
N PHE A 140 -31.94 9.53 -8.16
CA PHE A 140 -31.29 8.98 -6.98
C PHE A 140 -32.30 8.68 -5.89
N SER A 141 -32.11 7.52 -5.23
CA SER A 141 -32.96 7.10 -4.12
C SER A 141 -32.60 7.83 -2.81
N PRO A 142 -33.58 8.09 -1.92
CA PRO A 142 -33.31 8.59 -0.58
C PRO A 142 -32.43 7.64 0.24
N GLU A 143 -32.54 6.33 -0.03
CA GLU A 143 -31.73 5.27 0.59
C GLU A 143 -30.25 5.45 0.26
N THR A 144 -29.90 5.69 -1.01
CA THR A 144 -28.53 6.01 -1.45
C THR A 144 -28.01 7.28 -0.79
N ALA A 145 -28.84 8.32 -0.71
CA ALA A 145 -28.46 9.56 -0.02
C ALA A 145 -28.15 9.31 1.47
N LYS A 146 -28.93 8.48 2.14
CA LYS A 146 -28.72 8.11 3.55
C LYS A 146 -27.49 7.22 3.74
N GLU A 147 -27.34 6.22 2.88
CA GLU A 147 -26.21 5.28 2.94
C GLU A 147 -24.85 5.98 2.74
N LEU A 148 -24.81 6.94 1.81
CA LEU A 148 -23.61 7.71 1.50
C LEU A 148 -23.50 8.99 2.35
N GLN A 149 -24.37 9.16 3.34
CA GLN A 149 -24.40 10.28 4.28
C GLN A 149 -24.43 11.65 3.58
N LEU A 150 -25.13 11.75 2.44
CA LEU A 150 -25.31 13.04 1.77
C LEU A 150 -26.01 14.01 2.73
N GLY A 151 -25.72 15.30 2.59
CA GLY A 151 -26.22 16.32 3.48
C GLY A 151 -26.71 17.57 2.75
N TYR A 152 -27.24 18.50 3.51
CA TYR A 152 -27.60 19.83 3.05
C TYR A 152 -27.00 20.90 3.96
N ALA A 153 -26.18 21.77 3.42
CA ALA A 153 -25.74 22.98 4.08
C ALA A 153 -26.82 24.05 3.92
N LEU A 154 -27.45 24.42 5.02
CA LEU A 154 -28.54 25.39 5.04
C LEU A 154 -28.12 26.73 4.41
N ASN A 155 -29.07 27.45 3.82
CA ASN A 155 -28.87 28.81 3.33
C ASN A 155 -28.76 29.80 4.50
N SER A 156 -27.68 29.70 5.26
CA SER A 156 -27.41 30.50 6.45
C SER A 156 -25.92 30.74 6.58
N GLU A 157 -25.56 31.90 7.17
CA GLU A 157 -24.14 32.22 7.37
C GLU A 157 -23.52 31.53 8.58
N LYS A 158 -24.32 31.05 9.54
CA LYS A 158 -23.83 30.56 10.83
C LYS A 158 -24.61 29.36 11.36
N ALA A 159 -25.31 28.61 10.52
CA ALA A 159 -26.11 27.48 10.97
C ALA A 159 -25.23 26.37 11.57
N LEU A 160 -24.19 25.93 10.85
CA LEU A 160 -23.22 24.94 11.32
C LEU A 160 -22.41 25.50 12.48
N LEU A 161 -21.94 26.76 12.39
CA LEU A 161 -21.19 27.41 13.45
C LEU A 161 -21.95 27.38 14.78
N ASN A 162 -23.21 27.82 14.77
CA ASN A 162 -24.04 27.85 15.96
C ASN A 162 -24.31 26.46 16.54
N HIS A 163 -24.51 25.47 15.67
CA HIS A 163 -24.67 24.08 16.07
C HIS A 163 -23.43 23.57 16.81
N LEU A 164 -22.24 23.72 16.21
CA LEU A 164 -21.00 23.23 16.82
C LEU A 164 -20.60 24.00 18.11
N LEU A 165 -20.87 25.30 18.17
CA LEU A 165 -20.67 26.07 19.41
C LEU A 165 -21.62 25.59 20.53
N LYS A 166 -22.88 25.24 20.20
CA LYS A 166 -23.83 24.68 21.15
C LYS A 166 -23.41 23.31 21.67
N GLU A 167 -22.73 22.51 20.85
CA GLU A 167 -22.12 21.24 21.27
C GLU A 167 -20.82 21.41 22.08
N GLY A 168 -20.36 22.64 22.28
CA GLY A 168 -19.23 22.97 23.17
C GLY A 168 -17.85 23.00 22.47
N TYR A 169 -17.79 22.96 21.13
CA TYR A 169 -16.52 23.12 20.44
C TYR A 169 -16.00 24.56 20.52
N SER A 170 -14.70 24.71 20.76
CA SER A 170 -14.08 26.04 20.90
C SER A 170 -13.93 26.76 19.55
N VAL A 171 -14.07 28.07 19.55
CA VAL A 171 -13.87 28.91 18.36
C VAL A 171 -12.48 28.71 17.73
N SER A 172 -11.44 28.49 18.56
CA SER A 172 -10.09 28.23 18.07
C SER A 172 -10.01 26.95 17.25
N LEU A 173 -10.61 25.85 17.74
CA LEU A 173 -10.66 24.57 17.03
C LEU A 173 -11.45 24.68 15.71
N LEU A 174 -12.58 25.42 15.75
CA LEU A 174 -13.42 25.62 14.57
C LEU A 174 -12.72 26.41 13.47
N LYS A 175 -11.86 27.40 13.82
CA LYS A 175 -11.01 28.10 12.86
C LYS A 175 -10.09 27.17 12.08
N ASP A 176 -9.56 26.16 12.75
CA ASP A 176 -8.60 25.21 12.18
C ASP A 176 -9.28 24.08 11.38
N SER A 177 -10.61 23.95 11.50
CA SER A 177 -11.36 22.87 10.85
C SER A 177 -11.50 23.03 9.33
N GLY A 178 -11.29 24.23 8.76
CA GLY A 178 -11.55 24.49 7.35
C GLY A 178 -13.03 24.45 6.94
N LEU A 179 -13.97 24.40 7.90
CA LEU A 179 -15.43 24.45 7.66
C LEU A 179 -15.95 25.88 7.62
N PHE A 180 -15.14 26.86 7.99
CA PHE A 180 -15.52 28.25 8.14
C PHE A 180 -14.59 29.20 7.38
N GLY A 181 -15.15 30.25 6.84
CA GLY A 181 -14.43 31.41 6.32
C GLY A 181 -14.39 32.54 7.38
N ASN A 182 -13.46 33.48 7.22
CA ASN A 182 -13.38 34.66 8.07
C ASN A 182 -13.81 35.89 7.23
N TYR A 183 -15.06 36.30 7.39
CA TYR A 183 -15.61 37.46 6.69
C TYR A 183 -16.13 38.49 7.71
N GLY A 184 -15.80 39.76 7.52
CA GLY A 184 -16.31 40.83 8.37
C GLY A 184 -15.92 40.75 9.86
N GLY A 185 -14.79 40.09 10.17
CA GLY A 185 -14.28 39.97 11.55
C GLY A 185 -14.83 38.79 12.36
N GLY A 186 -15.60 37.88 11.75
CA GLY A 186 -16.13 36.70 12.41
C GLY A 186 -16.12 35.45 11.55
N LEU A 187 -16.29 34.27 12.17
CA LEU A 187 -16.45 33.01 11.46
C LEU A 187 -17.82 32.95 10.80
N THR A 188 -17.86 32.48 9.55
CA THR A 188 -19.10 32.17 8.80
C THR A 188 -18.94 30.81 8.17
N ASP A 189 -20.05 30.10 7.96
CA ASP A 189 -20.08 28.80 7.31
C ASP A 189 -19.51 28.89 5.89
N LEU A 190 -18.56 28.01 5.53
CA LEU A 190 -17.98 27.95 4.20
C LEU A 190 -19.00 27.43 3.17
N PHE A 191 -19.81 26.45 3.57
CA PHE A 191 -20.82 25.83 2.74
C PHE A 191 -22.18 26.44 3.06
N LYS A 192 -22.84 27.01 2.04
CA LYS A 192 -24.17 27.62 2.14
C LYS A 192 -24.99 27.22 0.93
N ASP A 193 -26.23 26.79 1.16
CA ASP A 193 -27.18 26.39 0.13
C ASP A 193 -26.62 25.36 -0.86
N ARG A 194 -26.05 24.27 -0.30
CA ARG A 194 -25.33 23.24 -1.07
C ARG A 194 -25.74 21.83 -0.67
N LEU A 195 -25.85 20.96 -1.67
CA LEU A 195 -25.79 19.51 -1.45
C LEU A 195 -24.39 19.14 -1.02
N MET A 196 -24.27 18.41 0.11
CA MET A 196 -23.02 18.07 0.75
C MET A 196 -22.64 16.62 0.53
N PHE A 197 -21.36 16.39 0.24
CA PHE A 197 -20.74 15.08 0.03
C PHE A 197 -19.63 14.91 1.07
N PRO A 198 -19.81 14.04 2.07
CA PRO A 198 -18.76 13.78 3.04
C PRO A 198 -17.60 13.03 2.38
N ILE A 199 -16.38 13.50 2.57
CA ILE A 199 -15.17 12.85 2.11
C ILE A 199 -14.59 12.08 3.29
N HIS A 200 -14.46 10.76 3.11
CA HIS A 200 -13.92 9.86 4.13
C HIS A 200 -12.49 9.47 3.80
N ASN A 201 -11.69 9.27 4.83
CA ASN A 201 -10.44 8.52 4.67
C ASN A 201 -10.71 7.01 4.52
N SER A 202 -9.68 6.21 4.33
CA SER A 202 -9.81 4.75 4.18
C SER A 202 -10.37 4.04 5.42
N LEU A 203 -10.39 4.69 6.59
CA LEU A 203 -10.95 4.18 7.85
C LEU A 203 -12.45 4.43 7.98
N GLY A 204 -13.00 5.32 7.18
CA GLY A 204 -14.40 5.75 7.26
C GLY A 204 -14.64 6.96 8.14
N GLU A 205 -13.57 7.63 8.56
CA GLU A 205 -13.68 8.90 9.28
C GLU A 205 -13.94 10.02 8.26
N VAL A 206 -14.92 10.87 8.53
CA VAL A 206 -15.15 12.08 7.72
C VAL A 206 -14.04 13.08 8.00
N ILE A 207 -13.35 13.52 6.96
CA ILE A 207 -12.17 14.39 7.05
C ILE A 207 -12.30 15.67 6.22
N ALA A 208 -13.30 15.73 5.34
CA ALA A 208 -13.58 16.88 4.47
C ALA A 208 -15.00 16.79 3.91
N PHE A 209 -15.42 17.82 3.21
CA PHE A 209 -16.68 17.86 2.48
C PHE A 209 -16.48 18.44 1.07
N GLY A 210 -17.26 17.92 0.12
CA GLY A 210 -17.58 18.60 -1.12
C GLY A 210 -18.98 19.22 -1.02
N GLY A 211 -19.18 20.37 -1.64
CA GLY A 211 -20.47 21.04 -1.66
C GLY A 211 -20.85 21.50 -3.07
N ARG A 212 -22.01 21.11 -3.57
CA ARG A 212 -22.54 21.51 -4.89
C ARG A 212 -23.74 22.43 -4.74
N ILE A 213 -23.74 23.57 -5.46
CA ILE A 213 -24.95 24.39 -5.60
C ILE A 213 -25.98 23.67 -6.50
N LEU A 214 -27.25 23.82 -6.18
CA LEU A 214 -28.32 23.21 -6.96
C LEU A 214 -28.60 23.98 -8.25
N GLU A 215 -28.62 25.31 -8.16
CA GLU A 215 -28.81 26.20 -9.27
C GLU A 215 -27.53 27.03 -9.52
N PRO A 216 -27.13 27.18 -10.79
CA PRO A 216 -25.98 28.02 -11.12
C PRO A 216 -26.20 29.46 -10.65
N LYS A 217 -25.19 30.05 -9.99
CA LYS A 217 -25.16 31.46 -9.58
C LYS A 217 -23.91 32.10 -10.14
N GLU A 218 -24.03 33.29 -10.70
CA GLU A 218 -22.89 34.03 -11.28
C GLU A 218 -21.81 34.29 -10.21
N GLY A 219 -20.56 34.04 -10.54
CA GLY A 219 -19.42 34.21 -9.60
C GLY A 219 -19.31 33.14 -8.52
N VAL A 220 -20.22 32.13 -8.48
CA VAL A 220 -20.19 31.06 -7.48
C VAL A 220 -19.82 29.73 -8.12
N GLY A 221 -18.74 29.12 -7.68
CA GLY A 221 -18.31 27.82 -8.18
C GLY A 221 -19.39 26.74 -7.98
N LYS A 222 -19.68 25.96 -9.05
CA LYS A 222 -20.64 24.84 -9.05
C LYS A 222 -20.33 23.85 -7.93
N TYR A 223 -19.06 23.50 -7.80
CA TYR A 223 -18.52 22.68 -6.71
C TYR A 223 -17.47 23.46 -5.92
N ILE A 224 -17.46 23.28 -4.62
CA ILE A 224 -16.37 23.65 -3.72
C ILE A 224 -16.02 22.48 -2.83
N ASN A 225 -14.76 22.28 -2.53
CA ASN A 225 -14.29 21.29 -1.57
C ASN A 225 -13.65 21.99 -0.37
N SER A 226 -13.63 21.32 0.78
CA SER A 226 -12.89 21.79 1.95
C SER A 226 -11.46 22.18 1.56
N PRO A 227 -10.90 23.25 2.15
CA PRO A 227 -9.49 23.55 2.04
C PRO A 227 -8.63 22.44 2.69
N GLY A 228 -7.33 22.44 2.42
CA GLY A 228 -6.40 21.58 3.11
C GLY A 228 -6.37 21.87 4.61
N THR A 229 -6.37 20.80 5.42
CA THR A 229 -6.32 20.87 6.89
C THR A 229 -5.32 19.85 7.41
N GLU A 230 -5.14 19.75 8.72
CA GLU A 230 -4.36 18.68 9.35
C GLU A 230 -4.92 17.27 9.02
N LEU A 231 -6.24 17.16 8.80
CA LEU A 231 -6.91 15.89 8.47
C LEU A 231 -6.95 15.60 6.97
N TYR A 232 -7.03 16.62 6.14
CA TYR A 232 -7.33 16.50 4.72
C TYR A 232 -6.29 17.18 3.85
N THR A 233 -5.68 16.43 2.97
CA THR A 233 -4.85 16.93 1.89
C THR A 233 -5.51 16.60 0.56
N LYS A 234 -5.86 17.63 -0.22
CA LYS A 234 -6.44 17.45 -1.54
C LYS A 234 -5.49 16.61 -2.42
N GLY A 235 -6.04 15.58 -3.06
CA GLY A 235 -5.25 14.66 -3.89
C GLY A 235 -4.63 13.47 -3.15
N LYS A 236 -4.92 13.26 -1.86
CA LYS A 236 -4.51 12.04 -1.15
C LYS A 236 -5.64 11.03 -0.99
N GLU A 237 -6.89 11.48 -1.05
CA GLU A 237 -8.06 10.65 -0.85
C GLU A 237 -8.82 10.42 -2.15
N LEU A 238 -9.53 9.31 -2.23
CA LEU A 238 -10.45 8.95 -3.31
C LEU A 238 -11.87 8.88 -2.75
N TYR A 239 -12.79 9.58 -3.40
CA TYR A 239 -14.20 9.56 -2.99
C TYR A 239 -14.80 8.17 -3.18
N GLY A 240 -15.52 7.70 -2.20
CA GLY A 240 -16.17 6.39 -2.22
C GLY A 240 -15.27 5.22 -1.80
N LEU A 241 -13.94 5.37 -1.74
CA LEU A 241 -13.01 4.28 -1.45
C LEU A 241 -13.34 3.56 -0.13
N TYR A 242 -13.72 4.29 0.91
CA TYR A 242 -14.12 3.69 2.18
C TYR A 242 -15.23 2.64 2.01
N LYS A 243 -16.24 2.94 1.20
CA LYS A 243 -17.38 2.05 0.91
C LYS A 243 -17.01 0.91 -0.03
N THR A 244 -16.12 1.16 -1.00
CA THR A 244 -15.89 0.26 -2.14
C THR A 244 -14.61 -0.58 -2.02
N LYS A 245 -13.70 -0.27 -1.10
CA LYS A 245 -12.39 -0.91 -0.96
C LYS A 245 -12.44 -2.44 -0.88
N TYR A 246 -13.44 -3.00 -0.20
CA TYR A 246 -13.63 -4.45 -0.10
C TYR A 246 -13.98 -5.06 -1.47
N ASN A 247 -14.93 -4.45 -2.18
CA ASN A 247 -15.34 -4.91 -3.51
C ASN A 247 -14.23 -4.72 -4.55
N ILE A 248 -13.45 -3.64 -4.46
CA ILE A 248 -12.25 -3.41 -5.25
C ILE A 248 -11.24 -4.54 -5.01
N SER A 249 -10.95 -4.87 -3.76
CA SER A 249 -10.03 -5.95 -3.41
C SER A 249 -10.53 -7.31 -3.90
N LYS A 250 -11.82 -7.59 -3.76
CA LYS A 250 -12.44 -8.83 -4.24
C LYS A 250 -12.38 -8.97 -5.75
N ALA A 251 -12.64 -7.87 -6.48
CA ALA A 251 -12.59 -7.83 -7.94
C ALA A 251 -11.15 -7.77 -8.49
N GLY A 252 -10.17 -7.34 -7.66
CA GLY A 252 -8.81 -7.01 -8.10
C GLY A 252 -8.74 -5.81 -9.05
N THR A 253 -9.87 -5.09 -9.22
CA THR A 253 -10.05 -4.03 -10.22
C THR A 253 -10.86 -2.89 -9.64
N ALA A 254 -10.41 -1.64 -9.87
CA ALA A 254 -11.15 -0.43 -9.55
C ALA A 254 -11.61 0.29 -10.82
N ILE A 255 -12.83 0.84 -10.80
CA ILE A 255 -13.33 1.77 -11.81
C ILE A 255 -13.09 3.18 -11.28
N ILE A 256 -12.37 4.01 -12.02
CA ILE A 256 -12.06 5.40 -11.63
C ILE A 256 -12.88 6.34 -12.51
N CYS A 257 -13.73 7.16 -11.89
CA CYS A 257 -14.48 8.23 -12.53
C CYS A 257 -14.06 9.61 -12.03
N GLU A 258 -14.59 10.69 -12.61
CA GLU A 258 -14.15 12.05 -12.31
C GLU A 258 -14.84 12.67 -11.09
N GLY A 259 -16.17 12.56 -11.01
CA GLY A 259 -16.99 13.37 -10.14
C GLY A 259 -17.82 12.61 -9.11
N TYR A 260 -18.44 13.39 -8.22
CA TYR A 260 -19.33 12.86 -7.18
C TYR A 260 -20.54 12.14 -7.77
N PHE A 261 -21.17 12.73 -8.78
CA PHE A 261 -22.39 12.17 -9.37
C PHE A 261 -22.12 10.92 -10.19
N ASP A 262 -20.98 10.85 -10.87
CA ASP A 262 -20.56 9.65 -11.60
C ASP A 262 -20.39 8.49 -10.63
N PHE A 263 -19.69 8.74 -9.50
CA PHE A 263 -19.56 7.74 -8.45
C PHE A 263 -20.93 7.33 -7.87
N LEU A 264 -21.79 8.29 -7.51
CA LEU A 264 -23.11 7.98 -6.97
C LEU A 264 -23.92 7.11 -7.93
N ARG A 265 -23.91 7.46 -9.23
CA ARG A 265 -24.63 6.73 -10.27
C ARG A 265 -24.10 5.32 -10.45
N LEU A 266 -22.80 5.17 -10.53
CA LEU A 266 -22.14 3.87 -10.64
C LEU A 266 -22.47 3.00 -9.42
N TYR A 267 -22.29 3.54 -8.22
CA TYR A 267 -22.53 2.82 -6.97
C TYR A 267 -23.98 2.34 -6.83
N GLU A 268 -24.95 3.21 -7.06
CA GLU A 268 -26.38 2.88 -6.99
C GLU A 268 -26.78 1.80 -8.00
N ASN A 269 -26.11 1.76 -9.18
CA ASN A 269 -26.37 0.76 -10.22
C ASN A 269 -25.51 -0.51 -10.05
N GLY A 270 -24.83 -0.68 -8.91
CA GLY A 270 -24.14 -1.91 -8.55
C GLY A 270 -22.69 -2.01 -9.03
N PHE A 271 -22.10 -0.93 -9.58
CA PHE A 271 -20.65 -0.85 -9.84
C PHE A 271 -19.93 -0.49 -8.53
N THR A 272 -20.01 -1.41 -7.57
CA THR A 272 -19.56 -1.18 -6.18
C THR A 272 -18.04 -1.24 -6.01
N ASN A 273 -17.26 -1.37 -7.08
CA ASN A 273 -15.82 -1.25 -7.13
C ASN A 273 -15.36 0.07 -7.78
N SER A 274 -16.18 1.11 -7.75
CA SER A 274 -15.86 2.44 -8.29
C SER A 274 -15.30 3.40 -7.24
N VAL A 275 -14.54 4.40 -7.68
CA VAL A 275 -14.03 5.54 -6.90
C VAL A 275 -13.97 6.78 -7.77
N ALA A 276 -13.99 7.99 -7.16
CA ALA A 276 -13.81 9.24 -7.90
C ALA A 276 -12.59 10.05 -7.44
N SER A 277 -11.96 10.77 -8.40
CA SER A 277 -10.76 11.60 -8.19
C SER A 277 -11.02 12.99 -7.59
N LEU A 278 -12.29 13.37 -7.35
CA LEU A 278 -12.73 14.62 -6.72
C LEU A 278 -12.47 15.90 -7.53
N GLY A 279 -12.60 15.86 -8.86
CA GLY A 279 -12.44 17.03 -9.73
C GLY A 279 -11.01 17.57 -9.74
N THR A 280 -10.04 16.70 -9.55
CA THR A 280 -8.60 16.96 -9.74
C THR A 280 -8.02 15.86 -10.61
N ALA A 281 -6.93 16.17 -11.33
CA ALA A 281 -6.16 15.11 -11.95
C ALA A 281 -5.76 14.06 -10.89
N LEU A 282 -5.82 12.79 -11.27
CA LEU A 282 -5.39 11.69 -10.40
C LEU A 282 -3.93 11.88 -10.00
N THR A 283 -3.63 11.73 -8.71
CA THR A 283 -2.30 11.98 -8.16
C THR A 283 -1.57 10.67 -7.84
N GLU A 284 -0.25 10.76 -7.67
CA GLU A 284 0.56 9.61 -7.22
C GLU A 284 0.12 9.07 -5.86
N ASP A 285 -0.23 9.94 -4.91
CA ASP A 285 -0.71 9.53 -3.59
C ASP A 285 -2.02 8.73 -3.70
N GLN A 286 -2.96 9.16 -4.54
CA GLN A 286 -4.21 8.45 -4.80
C GLN A 286 -3.97 7.08 -5.46
N ILE A 287 -3.01 7.00 -6.39
CA ILE A 287 -2.65 5.73 -7.02
C ILE A 287 -1.98 4.78 -6.02
N ASN A 288 -1.05 5.28 -5.22
CA ASN A 288 -0.39 4.49 -4.17
C ASN A 288 -1.42 4.00 -3.12
N LEU A 289 -2.43 4.81 -2.81
CA LEU A 289 -3.54 4.41 -1.96
C LEU A 289 -4.36 3.28 -2.61
N LEU A 290 -4.72 3.42 -3.90
CA LEU A 290 -5.54 2.46 -4.62
C LEU A 290 -4.80 1.15 -4.90
N ALA A 291 -3.50 1.20 -5.18
CA ALA A 291 -2.63 0.04 -5.41
C ALA A 291 -2.55 -0.93 -4.21
N ARG A 292 -2.96 -0.48 -3.02
CA ARG A 292 -3.10 -1.35 -1.83
C ARG A 292 -4.29 -2.30 -1.94
N PHE A 293 -5.24 -2.03 -2.83
CA PHE A 293 -6.50 -2.76 -2.95
C PHE A 293 -6.65 -3.50 -4.28
N CYS A 294 -5.99 -3.05 -5.34
CA CYS A 294 -6.07 -3.69 -6.66
C CYS A 294 -4.79 -3.45 -7.48
N ASN A 295 -4.60 -4.27 -8.50
CA ASN A 295 -3.51 -4.13 -9.48
C ASN A 295 -4.00 -3.71 -10.88
N ARG A 296 -5.33 -3.63 -11.07
CA ARG A 296 -5.98 -3.23 -12.32
C ARG A 296 -6.90 -2.06 -12.10
N VAL A 297 -6.93 -1.12 -13.06
CA VAL A 297 -7.84 0.01 -13.06
C VAL A 297 -8.53 0.16 -14.42
N ILE A 298 -9.79 0.58 -14.39
CA ILE A 298 -10.56 0.96 -15.56
C ILE A 298 -10.81 2.46 -15.45
N MET A 299 -10.27 3.23 -16.40
CA MET A 299 -10.54 4.67 -16.50
C MET A 299 -11.89 4.87 -17.17
N LEU A 300 -12.86 5.37 -16.45
CA LEU A 300 -14.21 5.67 -16.91
C LEU A 300 -14.45 7.18 -16.74
N TYR A 301 -13.86 7.96 -17.63
CA TYR A 301 -13.90 9.42 -17.65
C TYR A 301 -14.87 9.89 -18.75
N ASP A 302 -15.21 11.18 -18.73
CA ASP A 302 -16.14 11.77 -19.68
C ASP A 302 -15.73 11.50 -21.14
N GLY A 303 -16.70 11.29 -22.03
CA GLY A 303 -16.48 10.95 -23.43
C GLY A 303 -16.03 12.13 -24.31
N ASP A 304 -15.85 13.32 -23.72
CA ASP A 304 -15.36 14.51 -24.43
C ASP A 304 -13.81 14.51 -24.56
N SER A 305 -13.27 15.47 -25.31
CA SER A 305 -11.82 15.55 -25.54
C SER A 305 -11.02 15.84 -24.27
N ALA A 306 -11.60 16.54 -23.29
CA ALA A 306 -10.95 16.86 -22.03
C ALA A 306 -10.87 15.62 -21.12
N GLY A 307 -11.98 14.87 -21.00
CA GLY A 307 -12.04 13.61 -20.25
C GLY A 307 -11.11 12.55 -20.83
N ILE A 308 -11.02 12.41 -22.16
CA ILE A 308 -10.09 11.50 -22.81
C ILE A 308 -8.63 11.86 -22.49
N LYS A 309 -8.25 13.16 -22.60
CA LYS A 309 -6.91 13.62 -22.22
C LYS A 309 -6.61 13.36 -20.73
N ALA A 310 -7.59 13.55 -19.87
CA ALA A 310 -7.48 13.27 -18.45
C ALA A 310 -7.33 11.76 -18.18
N ALA A 311 -8.13 10.90 -18.84
CA ALA A 311 -8.04 9.44 -18.75
C ALA A 311 -6.67 8.90 -19.17
N VAL A 312 -6.13 9.39 -20.30
CA VAL A 312 -4.79 9.02 -20.78
C VAL A 312 -3.71 9.43 -19.79
N ARG A 313 -3.75 10.67 -19.30
CA ARG A 313 -2.77 11.15 -18.30
C ARG A 313 -2.83 10.34 -17.01
N ALA A 314 -4.02 10.10 -16.47
CA ALA A 314 -4.23 9.28 -15.29
C ALA A 314 -3.79 7.85 -15.50
N GLY A 315 -4.10 7.27 -16.67
CA GLY A 315 -3.70 5.92 -17.06
C GLY A 315 -2.19 5.75 -17.16
N LEU A 316 -1.48 6.68 -17.79
CA LEU A 316 -0.02 6.65 -17.87
C LEU A 316 0.64 6.73 -16.48
N LEU A 317 0.06 7.52 -15.58
CA LEU A 317 0.54 7.60 -14.20
C LEU A 317 0.31 6.29 -13.45
N CYS A 318 -0.83 5.60 -13.64
CA CYS A 318 -1.07 4.26 -13.10
C CYS A 318 -0.12 3.22 -13.70
N LEU A 319 0.13 3.28 -15.02
CA LEU A 319 1.06 2.40 -15.72
C LEU A 319 2.49 2.53 -15.17
N SER A 320 2.94 3.77 -14.90
CA SER A 320 4.27 4.03 -14.31
C SER A 320 4.46 3.43 -12.92
N ARG A 321 3.35 3.13 -12.22
CA ARG A 321 3.33 2.44 -10.91
C ARG A 321 3.11 0.92 -11.05
N GLY A 322 3.08 0.43 -12.27
CA GLY A 322 2.94 -0.99 -12.58
C GLY A 322 1.51 -1.50 -12.45
N MET A 323 0.50 -0.65 -12.50
CA MET A 323 -0.90 -1.12 -12.59
C MET A 323 -1.25 -1.51 -14.03
N GLU A 324 -2.14 -2.46 -14.20
CA GLU A 324 -2.79 -2.75 -15.46
C GLU A 324 -3.89 -1.71 -15.70
N VAL A 325 -3.88 -1.07 -16.85
CA VAL A 325 -4.76 0.07 -17.16
C VAL A 325 -5.63 -0.22 -18.37
N LEU A 326 -6.93 -0.14 -18.18
CA LEU A 326 -7.93 -0.23 -19.23
C LEU A 326 -8.63 1.12 -19.39
N ILE A 327 -9.02 1.45 -20.61
CA ILE A 327 -9.84 2.62 -20.94
C ILE A 327 -11.24 2.14 -21.33
N ALA A 328 -12.23 2.59 -20.60
CA ALA A 328 -13.64 2.40 -20.92
C ALA A 328 -14.10 3.56 -21.81
N ASN A 329 -14.46 3.24 -23.05
CA ASN A 329 -14.83 4.23 -24.05
C ASN A 329 -16.30 4.62 -23.93
N LEU A 330 -16.60 5.76 -23.31
CA LEU A 330 -17.92 6.35 -23.36
C LEU A 330 -18.22 6.91 -24.77
N PRO A 331 -19.51 6.92 -25.20
CA PRO A 331 -19.94 7.68 -26.35
C PRO A 331 -19.55 9.16 -26.23
N ALA A 332 -19.32 9.84 -27.34
CA ALA A 332 -19.01 11.25 -27.34
C ALA A 332 -20.07 12.07 -26.56
N GLU A 333 -19.62 13.07 -25.79
CA GLU A 333 -20.47 13.98 -24.99
C GLU A 333 -21.29 13.28 -23.87
N GLU A 334 -21.03 11.97 -23.58
CA GLU A 334 -21.65 11.30 -22.44
C GLU A 334 -20.67 11.22 -21.26
N ASP A 335 -21.24 11.33 -20.05
CA ASP A 335 -20.58 11.00 -18.79
C ASP A 335 -21.25 9.74 -18.18
N PRO A 336 -20.68 9.11 -17.14
CA PRO A 336 -21.26 7.91 -16.53
C PRO A 336 -22.69 8.13 -15.99
N ASP A 337 -22.99 9.32 -15.47
CA ASP A 337 -24.32 9.67 -14.95
C ASP A 337 -25.33 9.75 -16.10
N SER A 338 -25.00 10.46 -17.16
CA SER A 338 -25.90 10.65 -18.33
C SER A 338 -26.14 9.36 -19.10
N LEU A 339 -25.11 8.52 -19.30
CA LEU A 339 -25.25 7.25 -20.02
C LEU A 339 -26.21 6.31 -19.29
N ILE A 340 -26.03 6.12 -17.97
CA ILE A 340 -26.93 5.26 -17.19
C ILE A 340 -28.34 5.82 -17.15
N LEU A 341 -28.51 7.14 -17.02
CA LEU A 341 -29.86 7.77 -17.05
C LEU A 341 -30.60 7.56 -18.36
N LYS A 342 -29.87 7.64 -19.50
CA LYS A 342 -30.48 7.53 -20.84
C LYS A 342 -30.68 6.08 -21.27
N GLN A 343 -29.72 5.20 -21.00
CA GLN A 343 -29.65 3.87 -21.59
C GLN A 343 -29.62 2.73 -20.55
N GLY A 344 -29.53 3.08 -19.26
CA GLY A 344 -29.60 2.13 -18.16
C GLY A 344 -28.27 1.42 -17.86
N LYS A 345 -28.33 0.59 -16.81
CA LYS A 345 -27.16 -0.16 -16.29
C LYS A 345 -26.50 -1.05 -17.36
N MET A 346 -27.27 -1.70 -18.23
CA MET A 346 -26.73 -2.66 -19.21
C MET A 346 -25.82 -1.98 -20.22
N ALA A 347 -26.15 -0.77 -20.65
CA ALA A 347 -25.28 0.00 -21.56
C ALA A 347 -23.94 0.36 -20.89
N MET A 348 -23.97 0.75 -19.62
CA MET A 348 -22.74 1.00 -18.85
C MET A 348 -21.91 -0.28 -18.64
N GLN A 349 -22.57 -1.41 -18.37
CA GLN A 349 -21.87 -2.69 -18.24
C GLN A 349 -21.15 -3.06 -19.55
N GLU A 350 -21.81 -2.85 -20.68
CA GLU A 350 -21.20 -3.10 -22.01
C GLU A 350 -19.96 -2.21 -22.23
N VAL A 351 -20.01 -0.93 -21.82
CA VAL A 351 -18.87 0.00 -21.89
C VAL A 351 -17.71 -0.51 -21.01
N VAL A 352 -18.00 -0.96 -19.80
CA VAL A 352 -16.99 -1.50 -18.88
C VAL A 352 -16.40 -2.80 -19.42
N ASP A 353 -17.24 -3.71 -19.93
CA ASP A 353 -16.80 -5.02 -20.46
C ASP A 353 -15.97 -4.89 -21.75
N LYS A 354 -16.24 -3.87 -22.56
CA LYS A 354 -15.50 -3.53 -23.78
C LYS A 354 -14.28 -2.63 -23.55
N SER A 355 -13.89 -2.39 -22.30
CA SER A 355 -12.69 -1.60 -22.01
C SER A 355 -11.44 -2.24 -22.60
N ILE A 356 -10.56 -1.42 -23.17
CA ILE A 356 -9.35 -1.87 -23.86
C ILE A 356 -8.08 -1.40 -23.15
N PRO A 357 -6.97 -2.15 -23.23
CA PRO A 357 -5.69 -1.74 -22.65
C PRO A 357 -5.26 -0.34 -23.14
N LEU A 358 -4.70 0.46 -22.21
CA LEU A 358 -4.26 1.83 -22.51
C LEU A 358 -3.33 1.91 -23.72
N ILE A 359 -2.39 0.96 -23.83
CA ILE A 359 -1.43 0.92 -24.95
C ILE A 359 -2.18 0.73 -26.28
N ASN A 360 -3.15 -0.19 -26.33
CA ASN A 360 -3.96 -0.42 -27.53
C ASN A 360 -4.86 0.78 -27.83
N PHE A 361 -5.43 1.42 -26.80
CA PHE A 361 -6.18 2.66 -26.97
C PHE A 361 -5.33 3.76 -27.62
N LEU A 362 -4.11 3.97 -27.13
CA LEU A 362 -3.20 4.96 -27.69
C LEU A 362 -2.72 4.60 -29.11
N ALA A 363 -2.70 3.32 -29.47
CA ALA A 363 -2.31 2.89 -30.82
C ALA A 363 -3.45 3.04 -31.84
N THR A 364 -4.69 2.74 -31.46
CA THR A 364 -5.81 2.54 -32.42
C THR A 364 -6.87 3.63 -32.37
N ASP A 365 -7.09 4.29 -31.23
CA ASP A 365 -8.15 5.29 -31.09
C ASP A 365 -7.73 6.65 -31.70
N PRO A 366 -8.53 7.24 -32.59
CA PRO A 366 -8.20 8.51 -33.22
C PRO A 366 -8.38 9.74 -32.32
N ARG A 367 -9.12 9.63 -31.23
CA ARG A 367 -9.46 10.77 -30.34
C ARG A 367 -8.27 11.41 -29.62
N PRO A 368 -7.23 10.69 -29.19
CA PRO A 368 -6.00 11.36 -28.77
C PRO A 368 -5.37 12.11 -29.94
N GLU A 369 -5.34 13.45 -29.86
CA GLU A 369 -4.89 14.34 -30.94
C GLU A 369 -3.38 14.30 -31.22
N GLN A 370 -2.59 13.71 -30.28
CA GLN A 370 -1.14 13.65 -30.41
C GLN A 370 -0.70 12.76 -31.58
N PRO A 371 0.36 13.14 -32.31
CA PRO A 371 1.02 12.30 -33.29
C PRO A 371 1.47 10.96 -32.69
N THR A 372 1.47 9.90 -33.48
CA THR A 372 1.86 8.53 -33.04
C THR A 372 3.20 8.52 -32.30
N ALA A 373 4.18 9.28 -32.79
CA ALA A 373 5.51 9.35 -32.16
C ALA A 373 5.45 9.93 -30.75
N GLU A 374 4.60 10.92 -30.49
CA GLU A 374 4.40 11.52 -29.18
C GLU A 374 3.66 10.57 -28.23
N ARG A 375 2.66 9.83 -28.73
CA ARG A 375 1.94 8.82 -27.93
C ARG A 375 2.88 7.72 -27.45
N ILE A 376 3.81 7.28 -28.30
CA ILE A 376 4.84 6.32 -27.93
C ILE A 376 5.77 6.92 -26.87
N GLU A 377 6.18 8.18 -27.02
CA GLU A 377 7.05 8.83 -26.04
C GLU A 377 6.39 8.92 -24.65
N LEU A 378 5.11 9.28 -24.59
CA LEU A 378 4.33 9.28 -23.34
C LEU A 378 4.33 7.92 -22.64
N ILE A 379 4.19 6.84 -23.41
CA ILE A 379 4.25 5.47 -22.86
C ILE A 379 5.67 5.17 -22.37
N LEU A 380 6.70 5.48 -23.16
CA LEU A 380 8.09 5.26 -22.77
C LEU A 380 8.48 6.04 -21.52
N ASP A 381 7.98 7.28 -21.36
CA ASP A 381 8.19 8.09 -20.15
C ASP A 381 7.58 7.40 -18.90
N ALA A 382 6.38 6.85 -19.02
CA ALA A 382 5.77 6.07 -17.95
C ALA A 382 6.60 4.81 -17.63
N LEU A 383 7.10 4.11 -18.66
CA LEU A 383 7.92 2.92 -18.49
C LEU A 383 9.30 3.21 -17.87
N ARG A 384 9.89 4.40 -18.10
CA ARG A 384 11.16 4.81 -17.45
C ARG A 384 11.05 4.87 -15.92
N ILE A 385 9.88 5.22 -15.40
CA ILE A 385 9.61 5.32 -13.95
C ILE A 385 9.38 3.94 -13.35
N LEU A 386 8.93 2.96 -14.15
CA LEU A 386 8.59 1.62 -13.69
C LEU A 386 9.84 0.88 -13.19
N LYS A 387 9.84 0.48 -11.92
CA LYS A 387 10.98 -0.19 -11.28
C LYS A 387 11.09 -1.68 -11.62
N ASP A 388 9.98 -2.32 -11.94
CA ASP A 388 9.92 -3.74 -12.30
C ASP A 388 10.38 -3.93 -13.75
N ARG A 389 11.61 -4.44 -13.92
CA ARG A 389 12.22 -4.65 -15.24
C ARG A 389 11.50 -5.73 -16.06
N ILE A 390 11.00 -6.79 -15.42
CA ILE A 390 10.28 -7.86 -16.14
C ILE A 390 8.99 -7.28 -16.72
N LYS A 391 8.25 -6.54 -15.91
CA LYS A 391 7.03 -5.88 -16.35
C LYS A 391 7.31 -4.81 -17.40
N GLN A 392 8.41 -4.08 -17.29
CA GLN A 392 8.86 -3.12 -18.29
C GLN A 392 9.09 -3.80 -19.67
N GLU A 393 9.78 -4.94 -19.71
CA GLU A 393 10.01 -5.71 -20.95
C GLU A 393 8.72 -6.25 -21.54
N LEU A 394 7.79 -6.76 -20.72
CA LEU A 394 6.48 -7.22 -21.18
C LEU A 394 5.67 -6.07 -21.80
N LEU A 395 5.63 -4.91 -21.15
CA LEU A 395 4.94 -3.73 -21.67
C LEU A 395 5.60 -3.17 -22.94
N LEU A 396 6.94 -3.22 -23.06
CA LEU A 396 7.63 -2.88 -24.30
C LEU A 396 7.26 -3.81 -25.45
N GLN A 397 7.04 -5.10 -25.18
CA GLN A 397 6.53 -6.03 -26.18
C GLN A 397 5.10 -5.65 -26.61
N GLU A 398 4.22 -5.31 -25.66
CA GLU A 398 2.86 -4.83 -25.98
C GLU A 398 2.89 -3.56 -26.84
N VAL A 399 3.78 -2.60 -26.54
CA VAL A 399 3.98 -1.40 -27.37
C VAL A 399 4.48 -1.76 -28.76
N SER A 400 5.44 -2.69 -28.86
CA SER A 400 5.96 -3.20 -30.14
C SER A 400 4.84 -3.77 -31.01
N ASP A 401 4.00 -4.61 -30.42
CA ASP A 401 2.89 -5.29 -31.13
C ASP A 401 1.79 -4.29 -31.52
N ALA A 402 1.44 -3.35 -30.63
CA ALA A 402 0.38 -2.38 -30.86
C ALA A 402 0.74 -1.31 -31.92
N PHE A 403 1.99 -0.87 -31.96
CA PHE A 403 2.45 0.21 -32.86
C PHE A 403 3.26 -0.29 -34.07
N GLY A 404 3.56 -1.58 -34.18
CA GLY A 404 4.36 -2.15 -35.26
C GLY A 404 5.83 -1.71 -35.29
N ILE A 405 6.41 -1.44 -34.10
CA ILE A 405 7.79 -0.95 -33.94
C ILE A 405 8.61 -2.00 -33.20
N THR A 406 9.83 -2.29 -33.66
CA THR A 406 10.67 -3.30 -33.02
C THR A 406 11.05 -2.94 -31.59
N VAL A 407 11.06 -3.93 -30.68
CA VAL A 407 11.48 -3.76 -29.28
C VAL A 407 12.89 -3.17 -29.19
N GLY A 408 13.79 -3.49 -30.14
CA GLY A 408 15.14 -2.93 -30.20
C GLY A 408 15.15 -1.40 -30.39
N ALA A 409 14.27 -0.86 -31.25
CA ALA A 409 14.12 0.58 -31.46
C ALA A 409 13.54 1.27 -30.21
N LEU A 410 12.53 0.66 -29.57
CA LEU A 410 11.93 1.16 -28.32
C LEU A 410 12.95 1.18 -27.18
N ASN A 411 13.71 0.10 -26.99
CA ASN A 411 14.76 0.00 -25.98
C ASN A 411 15.87 1.03 -26.20
N SER A 412 16.29 1.26 -27.47
CA SER A 412 17.27 2.28 -27.80
C SER A 412 16.80 3.68 -27.39
N LYS A 413 15.52 3.97 -27.59
CA LYS A 413 14.91 5.26 -27.24
C LYS A 413 14.69 5.38 -25.71
N LEU A 414 14.31 4.29 -25.03
CA LEU A 414 14.17 4.24 -23.59
C LEU A 414 15.49 4.57 -22.87
N ARG A 415 16.63 4.12 -23.41
CA ARG A 415 17.99 4.32 -22.86
C ARG A 415 18.58 5.69 -23.19
N ARG A 416 18.31 6.31 -24.35
CA ARG A 416 18.91 7.58 -24.79
C ARG A 416 18.57 8.77 -23.92
N SER A 417 17.42 8.79 -23.25
CA SER A 417 17.03 9.88 -22.34
C SER A 417 17.60 9.73 -20.92
N SER A 418 18.31 8.63 -20.61
CA SER A 418 18.94 8.40 -19.30
C SER A 418 20.39 8.91 -19.20
N VAL A 419 20.90 9.63 -20.20
CA VAL A 419 22.30 10.13 -20.25
C VAL A 419 22.46 11.50 -19.57
N SER A 420 21.74 11.79 -18.51
CA SER A 420 22.01 12.96 -17.67
C SER A 420 21.98 12.72 -16.16
N VAL A 421 22.13 11.50 -15.69
CA VAL A 421 22.43 11.23 -14.28
C VAL A 421 23.45 10.08 -14.20
N SER A 422 24.71 10.47 -13.90
CA SER A 422 25.83 9.69 -13.35
C SER A 422 25.99 8.22 -13.83
N ALA A 423 27.10 8.01 -14.53
CA ALA A 423 27.75 6.73 -14.68
C ALA A 423 28.12 6.17 -13.30
N GLU A 424 27.31 5.30 -12.76
CA GLU A 424 27.72 4.33 -11.78
C GLU A 424 27.67 2.93 -12.43
N SER A 425 28.84 2.33 -12.39
CA SER A 425 29.24 1.06 -12.95
C SER A 425 28.16 -0.03 -12.84
N SER A 426 27.81 -0.62 -13.98
CA SER A 426 27.16 -1.91 -14.05
C SER A 426 28.10 -2.98 -13.49
N GLU A 427 27.99 -3.27 -12.21
CA GLU A 427 28.45 -4.53 -11.67
C GLU A 427 27.59 -5.64 -12.29
N GLN A 428 28.24 -6.47 -13.09
CA GLN A 428 27.68 -7.74 -13.53
C GLN A 428 27.31 -8.53 -12.26
N THR A 429 26.01 -8.73 -12.03
CA THR A 429 25.53 -9.62 -10.98
C THR A 429 25.90 -11.04 -11.38
N VAL A 430 27.00 -11.51 -10.81
CA VAL A 430 27.32 -12.93 -10.68
C VAL A 430 26.14 -13.58 -9.95
N PRO A 431 25.64 -14.77 -10.35
CA PRO A 431 24.59 -15.47 -9.64
C PRO A 431 24.99 -15.59 -8.16
N GLN A 432 24.27 -14.95 -7.26
CA GLN A 432 24.48 -15.09 -5.83
C GLN A 432 24.01 -16.50 -5.45
N TYR A 433 24.95 -17.44 -5.33
CA TYR A 433 24.68 -18.71 -4.68
C TYR A 433 24.19 -18.42 -3.27
N GLU A 434 23.02 -18.98 -2.92
CA GLU A 434 22.55 -18.93 -1.53
C GLU A 434 23.63 -19.55 -0.64
N SER A 435 24.19 -18.75 0.26
CA SER A 435 25.14 -19.25 1.22
C SER A 435 24.38 -19.98 2.31
N PHE A 436 24.44 -21.29 2.27
CA PHE A 436 23.78 -22.19 3.23
C PHE A 436 24.15 -21.85 4.68
N GLU A 437 25.41 -21.49 4.93
CA GLU A 437 25.91 -21.14 6.25
C GLU A 437 25.38 -19.80 6.74
N GLU A 438 25.29 -18.78 5.88
CA GLU A 438 24.73 -17.48 6.23
C GLU A 438 23.26 -17.61 6.64
N ARG A 439 22.48 -18.39 5.86
CA ARG A 439 21.09 -18.67 6.14
C ARG A 439 20.92 -19.39 7.48
N ASN A 440 21.66 -20.47 7.69
CA ASN A 440 21.52 -21.31 8.87
C ASN A 440 21.93 -20.60 10.16
N VAL A 441 23.00 -19.81 10.15
CA VAL A 441 23.40 -19.02 11.33
C VAL A 441 22.30 -18.03 11.71
N LEU A 442 21.71 -17.30 10.77
CA LEU A 442 20.61 -16.39 11.05
C LEU A 442 19.35 -17.12 11.53
N ALA A 443 18.98 -18.23 10.90
CA ALA A 443 17.80 -19.00 11.29
C ALA A 443 17.95 -19.62 12.69
N LEU A 444 19.15 -20.10 13.03
CA LEU A 444 19.43 -20.64 14.37
C LEU A 444 19.48 -19.53 15.43
N ALA A 445 20.04 -18.35 15.11
CA ALA A 445 20.04 -17.21 16.03
C ALA A 445 18.63 -16.72 16.39
N LEU A 446 17.63 -17.03 15.55
CA LEU A 446 16.22 -16.70 15.83
C LEU A 446 15.51 -17.75 16.71
N LYS A 447 16.15 -18.90 17.03
CA LYS A 447 15.54 -19.93 17.87
C LYS A 447 15.59 -19.60 19.35
N ASP A 448 16.71 -19.06 19.83
CA ASP A 448 16.92 -18.75 21.23
C ASP A 448 17.83 -17.52 21.43
N TYR A 449 17.72 -16.92 22.60
CA TYR A 449 18.43 -15.69 22.93
C TYR A 449 19.96 -15.89 23.01
N GLU A 450 20.45 -17.04 23.46
CA GLU A 450 21.90 -17.28 23.58
C GLU A 450 22.57 -17.34 22.21
N SER A 451 21.92 -18.00 21.24
CA SER A 451 22.36 -18.02 19.84
C SER A 451 22.35 -16.61 19.23
N TYR A 452 21.33 -15.80 19.51
CA TYR A 452 21.27 -14.40 19.07
C TYR A 452 22.39 -13.56 19.69
N LYS A 453 22.67 -13.74 20.98
CA LYS A 453 23.73 -13.02 21.69
C LYS A 453 25.12 -13.34 21.14
N LEU A 454 25.38 -14.61 20.81
CA LEU A 454 26.61 -15.02 20.14
C LEU A 454 26.72 -14.39 18.73
N LEU A 455 25.62 -14.38 17.96
CA LEU A 455 25.57 -13.70 16.67
C LEU A 455 25.94 -12.22 16.80
N ALA A 456 25.37 -11.52 17.78
CA ALA A 456 25.54 -10.10 17.98
C ALA A 456 26.96 -9.70 18.47
N ASN A 457 27.57 -10.54 19.29
CA ASN A 457 28.87 -10.26 19.87
C ASN A 457 30.04 -10.69 18.99
N ASP A 458 29.88 -11.77 18.22
CA ASP A 458 31.01 -12.47 17.57
C ASP A 458 31.10 -12.19 16.07
N LEU A 459 30.06 -11.60 15.44
CA LEU A 459 30.03 -11.34 14.02
C LEU A 459 29.79 -9.85 13.72
N ASP A 460 30.22 -9.46 12.54
CA ASP A 460 29.88 -8.19 11.91
C ASP A 460 29.30 -8.41 10.50
N SER A 461 28.83 -7.36 9.85
CA SER A 461 28.19 -7.44 8.55
C SER A 461 29.06 -8.00 7.42
N SER A 462 30.41 -8.01 7.58
CA SER A 462 31.34 -8.51 6.57
C SER A 462 31.33 -10.03 6.42
N TYR A 463 30.81 -10.74 7.43
CA TYR A 463 30.62 -12.18 7.37
C TYR A 463 29.53 -12.60 6.35
N PHE A 464 28.59 -11.72 6.04
CA PHE A 464 27.47 -11.97 5.15
C PHE A 464 27.75 -11.40 3.75
N ASN A 465 28.01 -12.28 2.78
CA ASN A 465 28.23 -11.88 1.39
C ASN A 465 26.91 -11.66 0.63
N ASN A 466 25.89 -12.46 0.94
CA ASN A 466 24.57 -12.30 0.37
C ASN A 466 23.92 -11.01 0.89
N LYS A 467 23.56 -10.09 -0.01
CA LYS A 467 22.97 -8.79 0.31
C LYS A 467 21.71 -8.94 1.17
N ARG A 468 20.87 -9.93 0.88
CA ARG A 468 19.63 -10.22 1.59
C ARG A 468 19.89 -10.60 3.06
N TYR A 469 20.82 -11.52 3.30
CA TYR A 469 21.17 -11.96 4.67
C TYR A 469 21.94 -10.89 5.45
N ARG A 470 22.76 -10.09 4.77
CA ARG A 470 23.43 -8.93 5.38
C ARG A 470 22.43 -7.89 5.87
N GLN A 471 21.37 -7.63 5.11
CA GLN A 471 20.30 -6.71 5.52
C GLN A 471 19.51 -7.26 6.73
N VAL A 472 19.21 -8.57 6.76
CA VAL A 472 18.57 -9.20 7.91
C VAL A 472 19.47 -9.13 9.15
N TYR A 473 20.77 -9.43 9.02
CA TYR A 473 21.72 -9.30 10.11
C TYR A 473 21.75 -7.88 10.68
N ASN A 474 21.94 -6.88 9.82
CA ASN A 474 21.96 -5.47 10.24
C ASN A 474 20.66 -5.07 10.95
N PHE A 475 19.52 -5.52 10.46
CA PHE A 475 18.25 -5.29 11.12
C PHE A 475 18.22 -5.93 12.51
N LEU A 476 18.58 -7.20 12.65
CA LEU A 476 18.57 -7.91 13.93
C LEU A 476 19.43 -7.22 14.98
N ILE A 477 20.63 -6.77 14.62
CA ILE A 477 21.56 -6.11 15.55
C ILE A 477 21.01 -4.76 16.05
N THR A 478 20.22 -4.06 15.24
CA THR A 478 19.62 -2.77 15.64
C THR A 478 18.46 -2.91 16.60
N GLN A 479 17.86 -4.12 16.75
CA GLN A 479 16.61 -4.31 17.52
C GLN A 479 16.83 -4.39 19.04
N ASN A 480 18.05 -4.53 19.55
CA ASN A 480 18.35 -4.63 20.98
C ASN A 480 17.42 -5.60 21.73
N LEU A 481 17.32 -6.84 21.23
CA LEU A 481 16.38 -7.85 21.71
C LEU A 481 16.68 -8.26 23.15
N LYS A 482 15.61 -8.50 23.93
CA LYS A 482 15.68 -8.96 25.33
C LYS A 482 15.63 -10.49 25.40
N SER A 483 16.18 -11.05 26.49
CA SER A 483 16.17 -12.48 26.74
C SER A 483 14.78 -13.06 26.99
N GLU A 484 13.89 -12.30 27.64
CA GLU A 484 12.53 -12.73 27.99
C GLU A 484 11.53 -11.56 27.85
N PRO A 485 10.39 -11.84 27.23
CA PRO A 485 10.08 -13.07 26.48
C PRO A 485 10.78 -13.11 25.13
N TRP A 486 11.30 -14.29 24.73
CA TRP A 486 11.89 -14.47 23.42
C TRP A 486 10.81 -14.69 22.36
N GLU A 487 10.48 -13.66 21.61
CA GLU A 487 9.41 -13.67 20.60
C GLU A 487 9.91 -13.11 19.24
N PRO A 488 10.69 -13.88 18.47
CA PRO A 488 11.19 -13.41 17.18
C PRO A 488 10.09 -13.03 16.18
N ALA A 489 8.89 -13.63 16.30
CA ALA A 489 7.72 -13.28 15.48
C ALA A 489 7.27 -11.81 15.68
N ALA A 490 7.54 -11.22 16.85
CA ALA A 490 7.24 -9.81 17.14
C ALA A 490 8.07 -8.84 16.28
N LEU A 491 9.25 -9.28 15.82
CA LEU A 491 10.10 -8.47 14.92
C LEU A 491 9.41 -8.14 13.61
N LEU A 492 8.49 -9.00 13.14
CA LEU A 492 7.77 -8.79 11.89
C LEU A 492 6.83 -7.57 11.92
N ASP A 493 6.48 -7.07 13.12
CA ASP A 493 5.62 -5.90 13.28
C ASP A 493 6.36 -4.58 12.97
N ASN A 494 7.68 -4.55 13.16
CA ASN A 494 8.51 -3.34 13.09
C ASN A 494 9.25 -3.19 11.76
N ILE A 495 9.00 -4.07 10.78
CA ILE A 495 9.69 -4.07 9.49
C ILE A 495 8.84 -3.40 8.44
N GLU A 496 9.28 -2.22 7.96
CA GLU A 496 8.67 -1.51 6.84
C GLU A 496 9.12 -2.07 5.48
N ASN A 497 10.37 -2.59 5.41
CA ASN A 497 10.93 -3.15 4.18
C ASN A 497 10.42 -4.57 3.95
N ASN A 498 9.62 -4.78 2.91
CA ASN A 498 9.03 -6.07 2.58
C ASN A 498 10.08 -7.16 2.30
N GLU A 499 11.21 -6.85 1.65
CA GLU A 499 12.27 -7.83 1.36
C GLU A 499 12.89 -8.39 2.64
N ILE A 500 13.14 -7.53 3.63
CA ILE A 500 13.66 -7.95 4.95
C ILE A 500 12.60 -8.77 5.68
N LYS A 501 11.34 -8.34 5.65
CA LYS A 501 10.21 -9.03 6.30
C LYS A 501 10.01 -10.43 5.76
N GLU A 502 10.02 -10.59 4.44
CA GLU A 502 9.91 -11.89 3.75
C GLU A 502 11.09 -12.80 4.09
N SER A 503 12.30 -12.23 4.12
CA SER A 503 13.53 -12.97 4.44
C SER A 503 13.53 -13.45 5.88
N LEU A 504 13.15 -12.59 6.83
CA LEU A 504 13.06 -12.94 8.24
C LEU A 504 12.00 -14.02 8.49
N ALA A 505 10.83 -13.89 7.86
CA ALA A 505 9.77 -14.90 7.98
C ALA A 505 10.21 -16.24 7.38
N GLU A 506 10.99 -16.26 6.30
CA GLU A 506 11.56 -17.48 5.73
C GLU A 506 12.51 -18.17 6.70
N LEU A 507 13.44 -17.41 7.29
CA LEU A 507 14.35 -17.93 8.30
C LEU A 507 13.61 -18.47 9.54
N LEU A 508 12.51 -17.81 9.94
CA LEU A 508 11.65 -18.30 11.04
C LEU A 508 10.93 -19.60 10.69
N PHE A 509 10.63 -19.89 9.42
CA PHE A 509 10.00 -21.14 8.98
C PHE A 509 10.97 -22.32 8.87
N GLU A 510 12.30 -22.06 8.86
CA GLU A 510 13.31 -23.13 8.74
C GLU A 510 13.24 -24.12 9.93
N ASP A 511 13.26 -25.40 9.59
CA ASP A 511 13.34 -26.47 10.58
C ASP A 511 14.75 -27.05 10.63
N LEU A 512 15.56 -26.53 11.55
CA LEU A 512 16.97 -26.87 11.71
C LEU A 512 17.19 -27.69 13.01
N GLN A 513 16.28 -28.60 13.34
CA GLN A 513 16.30 -29.32 14.65
C GLN A 513 17.59 -30.13 14.91
N GLN A 514 18.34 -30.50 13.88
CA GLN A 514 19.55 -31.31 13.98
C GLN A 514 20.86 -30.51 13.84
N MET A 515 20.79 -29.18 13.71
CA MET A 515 21.96 -28.35 13.48
C MET A 515 22.37 -27.59 14.74
N CYS A 516 23.68 -27.59 15.04
CA CYS A 516 24.26 -26.81 16.13
C CYS A 516 24.66 -25.42 15.64
N PHE A 517 24.31 -24.36 16.40
CA PHE A 517 24.65 -22.98 16.09
C PHE A 517 26.17 -22.79 15.98
N GLU A 518 26.96 -23.33 16.90
CA GLU A 518 28.43 -23.19 16.91
C GLU A 518 29.09 -23.82 15.67
N ASP A 519 28.52 -24.94 15.17
CA ASP A 519 29.07 -25.59 13.97
C ASP A 519 28.80 -24.73 12.73
N CYS A 520 27.57 -24.17 12.61
CA CYS A 520 27.23 -23.24 11.55
C CYS A 520 28.04 -21.94 11.61
N LEU A 521 28.25 -21.39 12.81
CA LEU A 521 29.09 -20.23 13.06
C LEU A 521 30.54 -20.48 12.65
N THR A 522 31.07 -21.67 12.97
CA THR A 522 32.43 -22.08 12.59
C THR A 522 32.55 -22.19 11.07
N GLY A 523 31.57 -22.78 10.39
CA GLY A 523 31.48 -22.85 8.92
C GLY A 523 31.50 -21.46 8.29
N LEU A 524 30.68 -20.53 8.82
CA LEU A 524 30.61 -19.14 8.35
C LEU A 524 31.97 -18.41 8.51
N ARG A 525 32.64 -18.61 9.65
CA ARG A 525 33.98 -18.05 9.91
C ARG A 525 35.04 -18.60 8.94
N ILE A 526 35.01 -19.90 8.65
CA ILE A 526 35.91 -20.53 7.68
C ILE A 526 35.70 -19.92 6.30
N ARG A 527 34.44 -19.76 5.84
CA ARG A 527 34.13 -19.15 4.55
C ARG A 527 34.58 -17.69 4.48
N LYS A 528 34.44 -16.92 5.56
CA LYS A 528 34.95 -15.54 5.60
C LYS A 528 36.45 -15.50 5.37
N VAL A 529 37.22 -16.34 6.09
CA VAL A 529 38.66 -16.42 5.92
C VAL A 529 39.06 -16.87 4.52
N GLN A 530 38.30 -17.77 3.92
CA GLN A 530 38.51 -18.21 2.53
C GLN A 530 38.34 -17.06 1.54
N ARG A 531 37.26 -16.27 1.67
CA ARG A 531 37.02 -15.08 0.83
C ARG A 531 38.15 -14.05 0.97
N ASP A 532 38.56 -13.79 2.21
CA ASP A 532 39.64 -12.84 2.48
C ASP A 532 40.95 -13.29 1.84
N LEU A 533 41.23 -14.62 1.82
CA LEU A 533 42.37 -15.19 1.09
C LEU A 533 42.26 -14.99 -0.42
N GLU A 534 41.08 -15.21 -1.02
CA GLU A 534 40.81 -15.01 -2.45
C GLU A 534 40.96 -13.52 -2.85
N GLU A 535 40.51 -12.59 -1.99
CA GLU A 535 40.70 -11.14 -2.19
C GLU A 535 42.17 -10.75 -2.11
N MET A 536 42.90 -11.30 -1.15
CA MET A 536 44.37 -11.11 -1.05
C MET A 536 45.10 -11.67 -2.28
N ASP A 537 44.70 -12.82 -2.79
CA ASP A 537 45.27 -13.38 -4.02
C ASP A 537 45.09 -12.46 -5.21
N ARG A 538 43.91 -11.86 -5.35
CA ARG A 538 43.65 -10.86 -6.40
C ARG A 538 44.45 -9.59 -6.22
N ALA A 539 44.64 -9.13 -4.96
CA ALA A 539 45.46 -7.96 -4.65
C ALA A 539 46.98 -8.24 -4.93
N ILE A 540 47.49 -9.39 -4.51
CA ILE A 540 48.87 -9.82 -4.78
C ILE A 540 49.10 -10.01 -6.29
N SER A 541 48.14 -10.50 -7.05
CA SER A 541 48.24 -10.60 -8.51
C SER A 541 48.42 -9.24 -9.19
N LYS A 542 47.91 -8.15 -8.58
CA LYS A 542 48.09 -6.78 -9.08
C LYS A 542 49.43 -6.15 -8.65
N ASP A 543 49.95 -6.53 -7.47
CA ASP A 543 51.22 -6.07 -6.94
C ASP A 543 52.01 -7.24 -6.30
N PRO A 544 52.70 -8.10 -7.13
CA PRO A 544 53.34 -9.29 -6.67
C PRO A 544 54.55 -9.06 -5.74
N LYS A 545 55.04 -7.82 -5.63
CA LYS A 545 56.23 -7.47 -4.81
C LYS A 545 55.84 -6.91 -3.42
N ASN A 546 54.57 -6.83 -3.11
CA ASN A 546 54.10 -6.32 -1.83
C ASN A 546 54.31 -7.34 -0.71
N MET A 547 55.45 -7.22 -0.02
CA MET A 547 55.85 -8.13 1.06
C MET A 547 54.91 -8.10 2.26
N GLU A 548 54.16 -7.02 2.47
CA GLU A 548 53.22 -6.88 3.59
C GLU A 548 51.97 -7.72 3.32
N LEU A 549 51.40 -7.64 2.13
CA LEU A 549 50.28 -8.47 1.69
C LEU A 549 50.62 -9.97 1.68
N LEU A 550 51.86 -10.32 1.32
CA LEU A 550 52.32 -11.72 1.35
C LEU A 550 52.38 -12.27 2.78
N LYS A 551 52.89 -11.49 3.75
CA LYS A 551 52.93 -11.87 5.18
C LYS A 551 51.54 -11.99 5.78
N GLU A 552 50.64 -11.07 5.45
CA GLU A 552 49.24 -11.13 5.88
C GLU A 552 48.52 -12.37 5.32
N LYS A 553 48.73 -12.70 4.04
CA LYS A 553 48.21 -13.92 3.43
C LYS A 553 48.69 -15.18 4.12
N GLU A 554 50.01 -15.28 4.45
CA GLU A 554 50.54 -16.43 5.17
C GLU A 554 49.91 -16.60 6.56
N LYS A 555 49.72 -15.51 7.29
CA LYS A 555 49.05 -15.51 8.60
C LYS A 555 47.61 -15.96 8.50
N LEU A 556 46.90 -15.47 7.48
CA LEU A 556 45.48 -15.82 7.23
C LEU A 556 45.36 -17.28 6.77
N ALA A 557 46.25 -17.77 5.92
CA ALA A 557 46.30 -19.16 5.49
C ALA A 557 46.60 -20.14 6.64
N LEU A 558 47.44 -19.73 7.59
CA LEU A 558 47.67 -20.52 8.81
C LEU A 558 46.42 -20.61 9.68
N LYS A 559 45.70 -19.48 9.86
CA LYS A 559 44.42 -19.42 10.55
C LYS A 559 43.38 -20.33 9.89
N TYR A 560 43.28 -20.32 8.57
CA TYR A 560 42.40 -21.18 7.79
C TYR A 560 42.66 -22.67 8.05
N ARG A 561 43.93 -23.08 7.98
CA ARG A 561 44.37 -24.47 8.25
C ARG A 561 44.05 -24.92 9.68
N GLN A 562 44.22 -24.04 10.67
CA GLN A 562 43.89 -24.35 12.06
C GLN A 562 42.39 -24.54 12.28
N MET A 563 41.57 -23.70 11.66
CA MET A 563 40.11 -23.78 11.77
C MET A 563 39.57 -25.03 11.08
N THR A 564 40.02 -25.32 9.86
CA THR A 564 39.57 -26.52 9.11
C THR A 564 40.02 -27.81 9.80
N ARG A 565 41.21 -27.85 10.40
CA ARG A 565 41.70 -29.02 11.16
C ARG A 565 40.88 -29.31 12.41
N LYS A 566 40.37 -28.28 13.10
CA LYS A 566 39.44 -28.45 14.25
C LYS A 566 38.12 -29.08 13.84
N VAL A 567 37.59 -28.70 12.67
CA VAL A 567 36.33 -29.27 12.15
C VAL A 567 36.51 -30.74 11.76
N VAL A 568 37.57 -31.07 11.05
CA VAL A 568 37.88 -32.45 10.63
C VAL A 568 38.05 -33.37 11.84
N ASN A 569 38.74 -32.92 12.88
CA ASN A 569 38.91 -33.71 14.11
C ASN A 569 37.60 -33.92 14.88
N LYS A 570 36.62 -33.01 14.80
CA LYS A 570 35.32 -33.13 15.45
C LYS A 570 34.37 -34.10 14.72
N VAL A 571 34.60 -34.36 13.43
CA VAL A 571 33.82 -35.29 12.59
C VAL A 571 34.36 -36.74 12.67
N LEU A 572 35.64 -36.92 13.09
CA LEU A 572 36.30 -38.23 13.17
C LEU A 572 36.22 -38.86 14.57
N TYR A 573 35.73 -38.19 15.57
CA TYR A 573 35.46 -38.66 16.94
C TYR A 573 34.02 -38.32 17.36
#